data_b8a6cb06bb73100f9ceca15943b152c2
#
_entry.id   b8a6cb06bb73100f9ceca15943b152c2
#
_cell.length_a   1.000
_cell.length_b   1.000
_cell.length_c   1.000
_cell.angle_alpha   90.00
_cell.angle_beta   90.00
_cell.angle_gamma   90.00
#
_symmetry.space_group_name_H-M   'P 1'
#
loop_
_entity.id
_entity.type
_entity.pdbx_description
1 polymer ?
#
loop_
_entity_poly.entity_id
_entity_poly.type
_entity_poly.pdbx_seq_one_letter_code
_entity_poly.pdbx_strand_id
1 'polypeptide(L)'
;LTFSGYSDRIQELVKTVAGRLKKITIDQKTFNTLKEVRLRRYQNFHFQQPYQQAFYYRSLLLEGRKFSIMDYEKAIKKIKLKDLKKFADKLYERIYIEGLAYGNLRAETVSEATEVLLKKLAAKPLAETKRFISTVRQINTGASHTFTRKMQVENSAVVTEVQVGQRSPELQAALMVIDTLMQPQFYNDLRTSQQLGYIVNSGMTVMEKTLGLIFIIQSGEYNTETLEQRMDAFLEKFNDSLKELPDTELNNIKKSVLNSKLQKTTSVTAEAGRLFTLAFEQNAEFDAKSKEIRALEELTREDILDVVNSYLLPSKQRKLILRMSGQNHDAGNSIGELISSIAKFKARYACPVNCLP
;
A
#
# COMPACT_ATOMS: atom_id res chain seq x y z
N LEU A 1 -11.41 2.40 14.56
CA LEU A 1 -12.75 3.01 14.57
C LEU A 1 -12.62 4.50 14.26
N THR A 2 -13.43 4.99 13.33
CA THR A 2 -13.51 6.42 13.02
C THR A 2 -14.89 6.93 13.40
N PHE A 3 -14.93 8.04 14.14
CA PHE A 3 -16.14 8.75 14.49
C PHE A 3 -16.09 10.13 13.82
N SER A 4 -17.12 10.50 13.10
CA SER A 4 -17.26 11.83 12.52
C SER A 4 -18.67 12.35 12.75
N GLY A 5 -18.80 13.65 13.00
CA GLY A 5 -20.08 14.29 13.30
C GLY A 5 -19.92 15.68 13.87
N TYR A 6 -21.03 16.27 14.29
CA TYR A 6 -21.01 17.56 14.95
C TYR A 6 -20.39 17.47 16.35
N SER A 7 -19.63 18.48 16.73
CA SER A 7 -18.84 18.50 17.97
C SER A 7 -19.69 18.37 19.26
N ASP A 8 -20.92 18.87 19.24
CA ASP A 8 -21.87 18.77 20.36
C ASP A 8 -22.46 17.38 20.59
N ARG A 9 -22.39 16.46 19.58
CA ARG A 9 -22.97 15.13 19.62
C ARG A 9 -21.97 13.99 19.56
N ILE A 10 -20.70 14.29 19.32
CA ILE A 10 -19.67 13.27 19.11
C ILE A 10 -19.46 12.36 20.34
N GLN A 11 -19.56 12.90 21.55
CA GLN A 11 -19.45 12.13 22.78
C GLN A 11 -20.61 11.10 22.93
N GLU A 12 -21.83 11.49 22.60
CA GLU A 12 -22.97 10.58 22.63
C GLU A 12 -22.81 9.44 21.62
N LEU A 13 -22.28 9.77 20.43
CA LEU A 13 -21.97 8.78 19.40
C LEU A 13 -20.94 7.77 19.92
N VAL A 14 -19.82 8.24 20.47
CA VAL A 14 -18.77 7.38 21.05
C VAL A 14 -19.36 6.49 22.16
N LYS A 15 -20.11 7.07 23.08
CA LYS A 15 -20.76 6.35 24.19
C LYS A 15 -21.71 5.25 23.68
N THR A 16 -22.54 5.57 22.67
CA THR A 16 -23.50 4.64 22.09
C THR A 16 -22.79 3.47 21.40
N VAL A 17 -21.80 3.76 20.59
CA VAL A 17 -21.02 2.73 19.88
C VAL A 17 -20.22 1.90 20.87
N ALA A 18 -19.52 2.51 21.82
CA ALA A 18 -18.77 1.81 22.86
C ALA A 18 -19.64 0.78 23.63
N GLY A 19 -20.88 1.15 23.95
CA GLY A 19 -21.82 0.25 24.62
C GLY A 19 -22.22 -0.97 23.79
N ARG A 20 -22.08 -0.92 22.47
CA ARG A 20 -22.44 -2.01 21.54
C ARG A 20 -21.26 -2.87 21.13
N LEU A 21 -20.03 -2.36 21.19
CA LEU A 21 -18.84 -3.04 20.70
C LEU A 21 -18.57 -4.39 21.40
N LYS A 22 -18.81 -4.44 22.71
CA LYS A 22 -18.55 -5.65 23.51
C LYS A 22 -19.68 -6.70 23.40
N LYS A 23 -20.86 -6.31 22.95
CA LYS A 23 -22.04 -7.16 22.94
C LYS A 23 -22.46 -7.47 21.51
N ILE A 24 -21.89 -8.50 20.92
CA ILE A 24 -22.33 -8.97 19.61
C ILE A 24 -23.62 -9.78 19.79
N THR A 25 -24.74 -9.14 19.48
CA THR A 25 -26.08 -9.79 19.43
C THR A 25 -26.40 -10.10 17.96
N ILE A 26 -25.97 -11.26 17.51
CA ILE A 26 -26.25 -11.75 16.16
C ILE A 26 -26.94 -13.12 16.28
N ASP A 27 -28.02 -13.29 15.54
CA ASP A 27 -28.73 -14.56 15.43
C ASP A 27 -28.09 -15.46 14.36
N GLN A 28 -28.53 -16.72 14.32
CA GLN A 28 -28.00 -17.71 13.39
C GLN A 28 -28.29 -17.33 11.92
N LYS A 29 -29.46 -16.73 11.64
CA LYS A 29 -29.86 -16.34 10.29
C LYS A 29 -28.93 -15.23 9.77
N THR A 30 -28.73 -14.17 10.54
CA THR A 30 -27.83 -13.05 10.20
C THR A 30 -26.39 -13.53 10.04
N PHE A 31 -25.91 -14.41 10.95
CA PHE A 31 -24.59 -15.00 10.83
C PHE A 31 -24.41 -15.77 9.52
N ASN A 32 -25.38 -16.61 9.14
CA ASN A 32 -25.33 -17.38 7.91
C ASN A 32 -25.30 -16.48 6.67
N THR A 33 -26.15 -15.43 6.66
CA THR A 33 -26.16 -14.44 5.57
C THR A 33 -24.80 -13.73 5.43
N LEU A 34 -24.23 -13.24 6.53
CA LEU A 34 -22.91 -12.57 6.51
C LEU A 34 -21.78 -13.52 6.09
N LYS A 35 -21.84 -14.76 6.55
CA LYS A 35 -20.89 -15.81 6.16
C LYS A 35 -20.96 -16.09 4.66
N GLU A 36 -22.15 -16.22 4.11
CA GLU A 36 -22.35 -16.45 2.68
C GLU A 36 -21.87 -15.27 1.83
N VAL A 37 -22.24 -14.04 2.19
CA VAL A 37 -21.77 -12.82 1.51
C VAL A 37 -20.23 -12.76 1.51
N ARG A 38 -19.60 -13.06 2.64
CA ARG A 38 -18.14 -13.07 2.74
C ARG A 38 -17.51 -14.18 1.89
N LEU A 39 -18.10 -15.37 1.90
CA LEU A 39 -17.62 -16.49 1.08
C LEU A 39 -17.71 -16.17 -0.41
N ARG A 40 -18.84 -15.63 -0.88
CA ARG A 40 -19.00 -15.20 -2.28
C ARG A 40 -17.95 -14.14 -2.66
N ARG A 41 -17.64 -13.20 -1.75
CA ARG A 41 -16.59 -12.19 -2.01
C ARG A 41 -15.22 -12.83 -2.21
N TYR A 42 -14.86 -13.88 -1.46
CA TYR A 42 -13.60 -14.61 -1.66
C TYR A 42 -13.60 -15.38 -2.97
N GLN A 43 -14.70 -16.01 -3.35
CA GLN A 43 -14.84 -16.72 -4.61
C GLN A 43 -14.76 -15.76 -5.82
N ASN A 44 -15.43 -14.61 -5.72
CA ASN A 44 -15.43 -13.60 -6.78
C ASN A 44 -14.05 -12.93 -6.98
N PHE A 45 -13.11 -13.11 -6.07
CA PHE A 45 -11.75 -12.61 -6.24
C PHE A 45 -11.09 -13.10 -7.54
N HIS A 46 -11.35 -14.34 -7.94
CA HIS A 46 -10.76 -14.93 -9.14
C HIS A 46 -11.22 -14.29 -10.46
N PHE A 47 -12.33 -13.53 -10.40
CA PHE A 47 -12.90 -12.80 -11.53
C PHE A 47 -12.59 -11.30 -11.51
N GLN A 48 -11.81 -10.84 -10.52
CA GLN A 48 -11.34 -9.45 -10.50
C GLN A 48 -10.36 -9.19 -11.63
N GLN A 49 -10.21 -7.89 -11.98
CA GLN A 49 -9.25 -7.47 -12.98
C GLN A 49 -7.83 -7.94 -12.64
N PRO A 50 -7.03 -8.35 -13.64
CA PRO A 50 -5.68 -8.88 -13.41
C PRO A 50 -4.78 -7.96 -12.58
N TYR A 51 -4.78 -6.65 -12.86
CA TYR A 51 -3.98 -5.70 -12.07
C TYR A 51 -4.39 -5.66 -10.59
N GLN A 52 -5.69 -5.81 -10.27
CA GLN A 52 -6.17 -5.85 -8.88
C GLN A 52 -5.66 -7.11 -8.16
N GLN A 53 -5.68 -8.26 -8.85
CA GLN A 53 -5.10 -9.48 -8.31
C GLN A 53 -3.58 -9.38 -8.15
N ALA A 54 -2.87 -8.70 -9.09
CA ALA A 54 -1.45 -8.43 -8.94
C ALA A 54 -1.14 -7.62 -7.67
N PHE A 55 -1.88 -6.54 -7.40
CA PHE A 55 -1.75 -5.77 -6.15
C PHE A 55 -2.00 -6.61 -4.90
N TYR A 56 -2.98 -7.51 -4.95
CA TYR A 56 -3.22 -8.43 -3.86
C TYR A 56 -2.02 -9.37 -3.63
N TYR A 57 -1.45 -9.99 -4.68
CA TYR A 57 -0.28 -10.86 -4.56
C TYR A 57 0.97 -10.09 -4.16
N ARG A 58 1.14 -8.86 -4.63
CA ARG A 58 2.17 -7.94 -4.15
C ARG A 58 2.11 -7.81 -2.62
N SER A 59 0.96 -7.43 -2.10
CA SER A 59 0.76 -7.32 -0.66
C SER A 59 0.95 -8.67 0.05
N LEU A 60 0.47 -9.76 -0.52
CA LEU A 60 0.63 -11.10 0.08
C LEU A 60 2.09 -11.53 0.18
N LEU A 61 2.93 -11.18 -0.80
CA LEU A 61 4.35 -11.48 -0.82
C LEU A 61 5.16 -10.57 0.12
N LEU A 62 4.90 -9.28 0.09
CA LEU A 62 5.74 -8.28 0.76
C LEU A 62 5.32 -8.00 2.21
N GLU A 63 4.03 -7.97 2.54
CA GLU A 63 3.60 -7.71 3.92
C GLU A 63 3.96 -8.86 4.86
N GLY A 64 4.40 -8.51 6.07
CA GLY A 64 4.87 -9.46 7.08
C GLY A 64 3.84 -10.51 7.45
N ARG A 65 2.65 -10.07 7.86
CA ARG A 65 1.55 -10.95 8.30
C ARG A 65 0.31 -10.73 7.43
N LYS A 66 0.21 -11.48 6.37
CA LYS A 66 -0.97 -11.51 5.52
C LYS A 66 -1.33 -12.95 5.17
N PHE A 67 -2.59 -13.30 5.39
CA PHE A 67 -3.14 -14.61 5.01
C PHE A 67 -3.70 -14.54 3.60
N SER A 68 -3.67 -15.66 2.89
CA SER A 68 -4.22 -15.71 1.55
C SER A 68 -5.76 -15.73 1.55
N ILE A 69 -6.37 -15.25 0.47
CA ILE A 69 -7.83 -15.36 0.26
C ILE A 69 -8.26 -16.83 0.31
N MET A 70 -7.44 -17.75 -0.16
CA MET A 70 -7.70 -19.19 -0.08
C MET A 70 -7.71 -19.69 1.36
N ASP A 71 -6.86 -19.15 2.23
CA ASP A 71 -6.88 -19.49 3.67
C ASP A 71 -8.14 -18.93 4.33
N TYR A 72 -8.54 -17.70 4.00
CA TYR A 72 -9.78 -17.10 4.47
C TYR A 72 -11.01 -17.89 3.97
N GLU A 73 -11.02 -18.33 2.71
CA GLU A 73 -12.11 -19.15 2.17
C GLU A 73 -12.23 -20.50 2.88
N LYS A 74 -11.10 -21.17 3.10
CA LYS A 74 -11.09 -22.44 3.87
C LYS A 74 -11.54 -22.23 5.31
N ALA A 75 -11.09 -21.16 5.96
CA ALA A 75 -11.43 -20.87 7.35
C ALA A 75 -12.92 -20.54 7.50
N ILE A 76 -13.46 -19.65 6.66
CA ILE A 76 -14.85 -19.19 6.79
C ILE A 76 -15.85 -20.33 6.60
N LYS A 77 -15.56 -21.33 5.75
CA LYS A 77 -16.41 -22.51 5.58
C LYS A 77 -16.60 -23.29 6.89
N LYS A 78 -15.59 -23.31 7.77
CA LYS A 78 -15.57 -24.05 9.03
C LYS A 78 -16.11 -23.26 10.23
N ILE A 79 -16.06 -21.93 10.19
CA ILE A 79 -16.48 -21.07 11.31
C ILE A 79 -17.97 -21.23 11.60
N LYS A 80 -18.31 -21.34 12.89
CA LYS A 80 -19.67 -21.41 13.43
C LYS A 80 -19.97 -20.14 14.25
N LEU A 81 -21.25 -19.85 14.49
CA LEU A 81 -21.67 -18.70 15.30
C LEU A 81 -21.03 -18.68 16.70
N LYS A 82 -20.87 -19.84 17.32
CA LYS A 82 -20.20 -19.97 18.63
C LYS A 82 -18.75 -19.51 18.59
N ASP A 83 -18.04 -19.72 17.46
CA ASP A 83 -16.64 -19.33 17.32
C ASP A 83 -16.52 -17.82 17.19
N LEU A 84 -17.46 -17.18 16.45
CA LEU A 84 -17.55 -15.72 16.36
C LEU A 84 -17.83 -15.10 17.72
N LYS A 85 -18.78 -15.64 18.49
CA LYS A 85 -19.10 -15.14 19.84
C LYS A 85 -17.88 -15.24 20.77
N LYS A 86 -17.23 -16.41 20.80
CA LYS A 86 -16.02 -16.63 21.60
C LYS A 86 -14.87 -15.68 21.21
N PHE A 87 -14.71 -15.41 19.92
CA PHE A 87 -13.72 -14.43 19.45
C PHE A 87 -14.09 -13.02 19.92
N ALA A 88 -15.35 -12.63 19.78
CA ALA A 88 -15.83 -11.31 20.19
C ALA A 88 -15.65 -11.04 21.68
N ASP A 89 -15.92 -12.05 22.52
CA ASP A 89 -15.72 -11.95 23.97
C ASP A 89 -14.25 -11.65 24.33
N LYS A 90 -13.30 -12.19 23.53
CA LYS A 90 -11.85 -12.03 23.76
C LYS A 90 -11.25 -10.81 23.08
N LEU A 91 -11.91 -10.29 22.03
CA LEU A 91 -11.34 -9.23 21.18
C LEU A 91 -10.90 -7.99 21.96
N TYR A 92 -11.65 -7.65 23.00
CA TYR A 92 -11.42 -6.46 23.81
C TYR A 92 -10.86 -6.76 25.21
N GLU A 93 -10.40 -7.99 25.50
CA GLU A 93 -9.80 -8.31 26.81
C GLU A 93 -8.54 -7.51 27.08
N ARG A 94 -7.70 -7.32 26.04
CA ARG A 94 -6.49 -6.52 26.10
C ARG A 94 -6.36 -5.69 24.84
N ILE A 95 -6.25 -4.38 25.01
CA ILE A 95 -6.15 -3.46 23.88
C ILE A 95 -5.04 -2.44 24.09
N TYR A 96 -4.46 -2.00 23.01
CA TYR A 96 -3.63 -0.82 22.90
C TYR A 96 -4.38 0.16 22.01
N ILE A 97 -4.59 1.38 22.48
CA ILE A 97 -5.37 2.40 21.75
C ILE A 97 -4.44 3.56 21.44
N GLU A 98 -4.34 3.85 20.16
CA GLU A 98 -3.84 5.11 19.64
C GLU A 98 -5.02 5.86 19.03
N GLY A 99 -5.15 7.13 19.32
CA GLY A 99 -6.27 7.93 18.86
C GLY A 99 -5.87 9.34 18.46
N LEU A 100 -6.48 9.85 17.42
CA LEU A 100 -6.39 11.24 16.98
C LEU A 100 -7.79 11.84 17.01
N ALA A 101 -7.91 12.97 17.65
CA ALA A 101 -9.11 13.82 17.56
C ALA A 101 -8.75 15.13 16.86
N TYR A 102 -9.51 15.48 15.83
CA TYR A 102 -9.30 16.69 15.06
C TYR A 102 -10.62 17.40 14.75
N GLY A 103 -10.66 18.70 14.97
CA GLY A 103 -11.82 19.53 14.72
C GLY A 103 -12.09 20.52 15.85
N ASN A 104 -13.32 21.00 15.93
CA ASN A 104 -13.76 21.92 17.00
C ASN A 104 -14.08 21.11 18.30
N LEU A 105 -13.05 20.58 18.92
CA LEU A 105 -13.13 19.75 20.15
C LEU A 105 -12.19 20.29 21.21
N ARG A 106 -12.61 20.21 22.47
CA ARG A 106 -11.75 20.48 23.61
C ARG A 106 -11.03 19.21 24.06
N ALA A 107 -9.84 19.34 24.59
CA ALA A 107 -9.06 18.21 25.08
C ALA A 107 -9.80 17.39 26.15
N GLU A 108 -10.53 18.10 27.05
CA GLU A 108 -11.33 17.48 28.11
C GLU A 108 -12.42 16.57 27.50
N THR A 109 -13.13 17.05 26.47
CA THR A 109 -14.17 16.30 25.76
C THR A 109 -13.62 14.99 25.16
N VAL A 110 -12.42 15.04 24.60
CA VAL A 110 -11.73 13.87 24.02
C VAL A 110 -11.32 12.89 25.10
N SER A 111 -10.76 13.40 26.22
CA SER A 111 -10.37 12.58 27.37
C SER A 111 -11.57 11.85 27.97
N GLU A 112 -12.66 12.56 28.24
CA GLU A 112 -13.91 11.98 28.74
C GLU A 112 -14.48 10.91 27.80
N ALA A 113 -14.50 11.17 26.48
CA ALA A 113 -14.97 10.19 25.50
C ALA A 113 -14.09 8.92 25.49
N THR A 114 -12.77 9.09 25.64
CA THR A 114 -11.81 7.99 25.73
C THR A 114 -12.02 7.16 27.00
N GLU A 115 -12.20 7.82 28.15
CA GLU A 115 -12.51 7.15 29.43
C GLU A 115 -13.82 6.36 29.36
N VAL A 116 -14.86 6.95 28.74
CA VAL A 116 -16.13 6.27 28.53
C VAL A 116 -15.93 5.03 27.65
N LEU A 117 -15.15 5.12 26.57
CA LEU A 117 -14.83 3.99 25.70
C LEU A 117 -14.13 2.87 26.50
N LEU A 118 -13.06 3.20 27.22
CA LEU A 118 -12.30 2.25 28.04
C LEU A 118 -13.14 1.57 29.10
N LYS A 119 -13.94 2.36 29.83
CA LYS A 119 -14.86 1.85 30.86
C LYS A 119 -15.92 0.89 30.26
N LYS A 120 -16.50 1.23 29.12
CA LYS A 120 -17.51 0.37 28.45
C LYS A 120 -16.90 -0.91 27.90
N LEU A 121 -15.70 -0.86 27.36
CA LEU A 121 -14.97 -2.04 26.90
C LEU A 121 -14.46 -2.91 28.05
N ALA A 122 -14.27 -2.34 29.23
CA ALA A 122 -13.66 -3.00 30.40
C ALA A 122 -12.40 -3.79 30.02
N ALA A 123 -11.59 -3.19 29.15
CA ALA A 123 -10.38 -3.79 28.59
C ALA A 123 -9.19 -3.56 29.53
N LYS A 124 -8.27 -4.53 29.54
CA LYS A 124 -6.96 -4.35 30.21
C LYS A 124 -5.97 -3.76 29.19
N PRO A 125 -4.99 -2.96 29.63
CA PRO A 125 -3.94 -2.47 28.76
C PRO A 125 -3.16 -3.63 28.11
N LEU A 126 -2.89 -3.52 26.82
CA LEU A 126 -1.91 -4.36 26.13
C LEU A 126 -0.54 -3.68 26.28
N ALA A 127 0.47 -4.44 26.72
CA ALA A 127 1.83 -3.92 26.76
C ALA A 127 2.30 -3.52 25.35
N GLU A 128 3.00 -2.40 25.26
CA GLU A 128 3.50 -1.87 23.98
C GLU A 128 4.36 -2.88 23.22
N THR A 129 5.19 -3.64 23.94
CA THR A 129 6.03 -4.72 23.37
C THR A 129 5.23 -5.86 22.74
N LYS A 130 3.92 -5.94 22.98
CA LYS A 130 3.01 -6.90 22.38
C LYS A 130 2.15 -6.30 21.25
N ARG A 131 2.35 -5.02 20.96
CA ARG A 131 1.70 -4.36 19.84
C ARG A 131 2.09 -5.04 18.53
N PHE A 132 1.12 -5.26 17.68
CA PHE A 132 1.40 -5.72 16.32
C PHE A 132 2.00 -4.55 15.51
N ILE A 133 3.18 -4.78 15.00
CA ILE A 133 3.84 -3.85 14.07
C ILE A 133 3.81 -4.49 12.68
N SER A 134 3.29 -3.75 11.73
CA SER A 134 3.32 -4.17 10.33
C SER A 134 4.74 -4.02 9.79
N THR A 135 5.17 -4.96 8.96
CA THR A 135 6.52 -5.01 8.40
C THR A 135 6.45 -5.33 6.92
N VAL A 136 7.43 -4.85 6.17
CA VAL A 136 7.59 -5.11 4.73
C VAL A 136 8.90 -5.86 4.50
N ARG A 137 8.84 -6.87 3.64
CA ARG A 137 10.03 -7.59 3.19
C ARG A 137 10.80 -6.76 2.19
N GLN A 138 12.10 -6.66 2.41
CA GLN A 138 13.01 -6.03 1.46
C GLN A 138 13.67 -7.08 0.58
N ILE A 139 13.53 -6.90 -0.72
CA ILE A 139 14.24 -7.69 -1.73
C ILE A 139 15.70 -7.27 -1.72
N ASN A 140 16.63 -8.21 -1.91
CA ASN A 140 18.04 -7.91 -1.97
C ASN A 140 18.37 -7.04 -3.19
N THR A 141 19.38 -6.19 -3.06
CA THR A 141 19.87 -5.36 -4.17
C THR A 141 20.29 -6.23 -5.35
N GLY A 142 19.87 -5.86 -6.55
CA GLY A 142 20.12 -6.60 -7.78
C GLY A 142 19.26 -7.87 -7.95
N ALA A 143 18.37 -8.17 -7.02
CA ALA A 143 17.50 -9.33 -7.14
C ALA A 143 16.19 -8.96 -7.84
N SER A 144 15.82 -9.75 -8.84
CA SER A 144 14.55 -9.68 -9.55
C SER A 144 13.77 -10.96 -9.35
N HIS A 145 12.53 -10.85 -8.88
CA HIS A 145 11.64 -11.99 -8.64
C HIS A 145 10.36 -11.85 -9.43
N THR A 146 9.91 -12.95 -10.01
CA THR A 146 8.68 -13.01 -10.80
C THR A 146 7.68 -13.97 -10.17
N PHE A 147 6.48 -13.48 -9.90
CA PHE A 147 5.32 -14.28 -9.52
C PHE A 147 4.35 -14.34 -10.67
N THR A 148 4.02 -15.54 -11.14
CA THR A 148 3.11 -15.76 -12.27
C THR A 148 1.83 -16.46 -11.83
N ARG A 149 0.70 -16.02 -12.37
CA ARG A 149 -0.60 -16.66 -12.15
C ARG A 149 -1.44 -16.64 -13.42
N LYS A 150 -2.04 -17.80 -13.74
CA LYS A 150 -3.07 -17.91 -14.80
C LYS A 150 -4.37 -17.36 -14.26
N MET A 151 -5.02 -16.51 -15.05
CA MET A 151 -6.27 -15.83 -14.70
C MET A 151 -7.49 -16.60 -15.22
N GLN A 152 -8.66 -16.30 -14.65
CA GLN A 152 -9.96 -16.77 -15.16
C GLN A 152 -10.66 -15.74 -16.05
N VAL A 153 -9.97 -14.65 -16.37
CA VAL A 153 -10.44 -13.58 -17.27
C VAL A 153 -9.49 -13.46 -18.45
N GLU A 154 -9.93 -12.84 -19.53
CA GLU A 154 -9.19 -12.80 -20.79
C GLU A 154 -7.94 -11.90 -20.72
N ASN A 155 -8.04 -10.77 -20.04
CA ASN A 155 -6.95 -9.80 -19.97
C ASN A 155 -5.73 -10.34 -19.22
N SER A 156 -4.55 -9.93 -19.70
CA SER A 156 -3.28 -10.07 -18.98
C SER A 156 -2.89 -8.77 -18.31
N ALA A 157 -2.12 -8.84 -17.20
CA ALA A 157 -1.49 -7.68 -16.61
C ALA A 157 -0.09 -7.99 -16.10
N VAL A 158 0.77 -6.99 -16.19
CA VAL A 158 2.05 -6.96 -15.50
C VAL A 158 2.05 -5.79 -14.53
N VAL A 159 2.37 -6.09 -13.28
CA VAL A 159 2.64 -5.08 -12.26
C VAL A 159 4.06 -5.29 -11.78
N THR A 160 4.90 -4.28 -11.94
CA THR A 160 6.28 -4.31 -11.48
C THR A 160 6.47 -3.29 -10.36
N GLU A 161 7.04 -3.73 -9.25
CA GLU A 161 7.50 -2.85 -8.17
C GLU A 161 9.03 -2.86 -8.11
N VAL A 162 9.60 -1.67 -8.04
CA VAL A 162 11.00 -1.46 -7.71
C VAL A 162 11.05 -0.83 -6.32
N GLN A 163 11.50 -1.60 -5.33
CA GLN A 163 11.73 -1.08 -3.98
C GLN A 163 12.99 -0.22 -3.98
N VAL A 164 12.86 1.01 -3.49
CA VAL A 164 13.97 1.95 -3.44
C VAL A 164 14.64 1.91 -2.07
N GLY A 165 13.94 2.28 -1.02
CA GLY A 165 14.56 2.28 0.30
C GLY A 165 13.63 2.79 1.40
N GLN A 166 14.19 2.94 2.59
CA GLN A 166 13.48 3.58 3.69
C GLN A 166 13.20 5.04 3.37
N ARG A 167 12.04 5.50 3.80
CA ARG A 167 11.62 6.88 3.60
C ARG A 167 12.57 7.84 4.32
N SER A 168 13.13 8.78 3.56
CA SER A 168 13.72 10.01 4.06
C SER A 168 13.15 11.20 3.27
N PRO A 169 13.24 12.42 3.79
CA PRO A 169 12.80 13.61 3.05
C PRO A 169 13.49 13.77 1.70
N GLU A 170 14.80 13.51 1.63
CA GLU A 170 15.64 13.63 0.43
C GLU A 170 15.25 12.58 -0.62
N LEU A 171 15.15 11.32 -0.21
CA LEU A 171 14.76 10.23 -1.10
C LEU A 171 13.34 10.44 -1.62
N GLN A 172 12.43 10.92 -0.77
CA GLN A 172 11.07 11.22 -1.17
C GLN A 172 11.01 12.39 -2.14
N ALA A 173 11.78 13.45 -1.93
CA ALA A 173 11.86 14.59 -2.84
C ALA A 173 12.38 14.17 -4.22
N ALA A 174 13.46 13.38 -4.28
CA ALA A 174 13.99 12.87 -5.54
C ALA A 174 12.99 11.98 -6.27
N LEU A 175 12.33 11.02 -5.57
CA LEU A 175 11.33 10.17 -6.19
C LEU A 175 10.09 10.92 -6.66
N MET A 176 9.67 12.00 -5.99
CA MET A 176 8.55 12.82 -6.45
C MET A 176 8.88 13.55 -7.77
N VAL A 177 10.11 14.02 -7.93
CA VAL A 177 10.56 14.62 -9.19
C VAL A 177 10.66 13.57 -10.29
N ILE A 178 11.30 12.43 -10.02
CA ILE A 178 11.38 11.30 -10.97
C ILE A 178 9.98 10.84 -11.40
N ASP A 179 9.06 10.67 -10.46
CA ASP A 179 7.69 10.24 -10.72
C ASP A 179 6.92 11.24 -11.59
N THR A 180 7.05 12.53 -11.29
CA THR A 180 6.43 13.61 -12.07
C THR A 180 6.93 13.66 -13.52
N LEU A 181 8.19 13.36 -13.76
CA LEU A 181 8.77 13.25 -15.10
C LEU A 181 8.33 11.96 -15.81
N MET A 182 8.28 10.87 -15.08
CA MET A 182 8.06 9.53 -15.61
C MET A 182 6.61 9.28 -16.04
N GLN A 183 5.63 9.67 -15.22
CA GLN A 183 4.22 9.34 -15.44
C GLN A 183 3.71 9.72 -16.83
N PRO A 184 3.87 10.98 -17.29
CA PRO A 184 3.40 11.37 -18.63
C PRO A 184 4.13 10.61 -19.75
N GLN A 185 5.43 10.39 -19.61
CA GLN A 185 6.24 9.68 -20.61
C GLN A 185 5.85 8.22 -20.69
N PHE A 186 5.68 7.54 -19.56
CA PHE A 186 5.23 6.14 -19.46
C PHE A 186 3.86 5.96 -20.12
N TYR A 187 2.91 6.85 -19.79
CA TYR A 187 1.59 6.81 -20.37
C TYR A 187 1.61 7.07 -21.89
N ASN A 188 2.30 8.13 -22.33
CA ASN A 188 2.32 8.52 -23.72
C ASN A 188 3.01 7.46 -24.61
N ASP A 189 4.13 6.91 -24.17
CA ASP A 189 4.84 5.88 -24.93
C ASP A 189 4.04 4.58 -24.96
N LEU A 190 3.72 4.00 -23.81
CA LEU A 190 3.15 2.65 -23.75
C LEU A 190 1.65 2.60 -24.02
N ARG A 191 0.90 3.64 -23.63
CA ARG A 191 -0.55 3.71 -23.83
C ARG A 191 -0.92 4.32 -25.19
N THR A 192 -0.31 5.47 -25.52
CA THR A 192 -0.74 6.24 -26.70
C THR A 192 -0.02 5.77 -27.96
N SER A 193 1.33 5.69 -27.91
CA SER A 193 2.12 5.35 -29.10
C SER A 193 2.12 3.85 -29.39
N GLN A 194 2.36 3.01 -28.37
CA GLN A 194 2.42 1.55 -28.55
C GLN A 194 1.08 0.84 -28.38
N GLN A 195 0.05 1.52 -27.85
CA GLN A 195 -1.30 0.99 -27.64
C GLN A 195 -1.35 -0.35 -26.89
N LEU A 196 -0.46 -0.54 -25.90
CA LEU A 196 -0.31 -1.82 -25.20
C LEU A 196 -1.54 -2.23 -24.39
N GLY A 197 -2.39 -1.30 -23.98
CA GLY A 197 -3.60 -1.63 -23.24
C GLY A 197 -4.36 -0.43 -22.71
N TYR A 198 -5.50 -0.70 -22.09
CA TYR A 198 -6.35 0.36 -21.51
C TYR A 198 -5.83 0.88 -20.17
N ILE A 199 -5.24 0.01 -19.35
CA ILE A 199 -4.66 0.40 -18.06
C ILE A 199 -3.14 0.41 -18.23
N VAL A 200 -2.56 1.61 -18.29
CA VAL A 200 -1.13 1.87 -18.32
C VAL A 200 -0.87 3.01 -17.34
N ASN A 201 -0.11 2.75 -16.30
CA ASN A 201 0.18 3.72 -15.27
C ASN A 201 1.51 3.43 -14.57
N SER A 202 2.17 4.47 -14.13
CA SER A 202 3.31 4.38 -13.21
C SER A 202 3.10 5.31 -12.04
N GLY A 203 3.82 5.11 -10.95
CA GLY A 203 3.70 5.99 -9.80
C GLY A 203 4.62 5.62 -8.66
N MET A 204 4.84 6.59 -7.78
CA MET A 204 5.50 6.35 -6.52
C MET A 204 4.60 5.51 -5.61
N THR A 205 5.16 4.54 -4.92
CA THR A 205 4.44 3.72 -3.94
C THR A 205 5.11 3.77 -2.59
N VAL A 206 4.29 3.68 -1.54
CA VAL A 206 4.75 3.56 -0.17
C VAL A 206 4.12 2.30 0.41
N MET A 207 4.94 1.42 0.95
CA MET A 207 4.47 0.26 1.71
C MET A 207 5.13 0.31 3.08
N GLU A 208 4.34 0.56 4.12
CA GLU A 208 4.83 0.93 5.45
C GLU A 208 5.77 2.14 5.34
N LYS A 209 7.05 1.95 5.61
CA LYS A 209 8.08 2.99 5.53
C LYS A 209 9.02 2.82 4.32
N THR A 210 8.73 1.88 3.43
CA THR A 210 9.54 1.62 2.24
C THR A 210 8.96 2.36 1.05
N LEU A 211 9.76 3.21 0.43
CA LEU A 211 9.46 3.89 -0.82
C LEU A 211 9.79 2.98 -2.01
N GLY A 212 9.05 3.13 -3.07
CA GLY A 212 9.28 2.44 -4.33
C GLY A 212 8.60 3.11 -5.52
N LEU A 213 8.83 2.55 -6.68
CA LEU A 213 8.11 2.87 -7.91
C LEU A 213 7.29 1.65 -8.33
N ILE A 214 6.10 1.89 -8.86
CA ILE A 214 5.22 0.85 -9.34
C ILE A 214 4.77 1.15 -10.76
N PHE A 215 4.73 0.11 -11.59
CA PHE A 215 4.41 0.15 -13.00
C PHE A 215 3.31 -0.85 -13.31
N ILE A 216 2.34 -0.47 -14.09
CA ILE A 216 1.16 -1.27 -14.39
C ILE A 216 0.85 -1.21 -15.86
N ILE A 217 0.75 -2.37 -16.51
CA ILE A 217 0.17 -2.50 -17.85
C ILE A 217 -0.83 -3.64 -17.83
N GLN A 218 -2.06 -3.39 -18.27
CA GLN A 218 -3.07 -4.44 -18.51
C GLN A 218 -3.57 -4.37 -19.94
N SER A 219 -3.57 -5.52 -20.59
CA SER A 219 -3.89 -5.68 -22.02
C SER A 219 -4.86 -6.84 -22.26
N GLY A 220 -5.73 -6.68 -23.25
CA GLY A 220 -6.51 -7.78 -23.83
C GLY A 220 -5.81 -8.47 -24.99
N GLU A 221 -4.74 -7.88 -25.54
CA GLU A 221 -4.08 -8.35 -26.76
C GLU A 221 -2.71 -8.98 -26.51
N TYR A 222 -1.94 -8.44 -25.57
CA TYR A 222 -0.56 -8.85 -25.35
C TYR A 222 -0.42 -9.77 -24.14
N ASN A 223 0.46 -10.77 -24.27
CA ASN A 223 0.83 -11.63 -23.16
C ASN A 223 1.76 -10.90 -22.15
N THR A 224 1.97 -11.51 -20.99
CA THR A 224 2.74 -10.89 -19.91
C THR A 224 4.23 -10.75 -20.22
N GLU A 225 4.82 -11.59 -21.08
CA GLU A 225 6.21 -11.47 -21.51
C GLU A 225 6.42 -10.20 -22.33
N THR A 226 5.57 -9.98 -23.33
CA THR A 226 5.62 -8.76 -24.16
C THR A 226 5.44 -7.50 -23.35
N LEU A 227 4.45 -7.49 -22.42
CA LEU A 227 4.20 -6.32 -21.56
C LEU A 227 5.40 -6.01 -20.67
N GLU A 228 6.04 -7.03 -20.10
CA GLU A 228 7.23 -6.89 -19.27
C GLU A 228 8.41 -6.31 -20.08
N GLN A 229 8.70 -6.88 -21.24
CA GLN A 229 9.77 -6.42 -22.13
C GLN A 229 9.60 -4.96 -22.56
N ARG A 230 8.37 -4.53 -22.89
CA ARG A 230 8.07 -3.15 -23.26
C ARG A 230 8.24 -2.20 -22.10
N MET A 231 7.84 -2.62 -20.91
CA MET A 231 8.03 -1.85 -19.67
C MET A 231 9.52 -1.66 -19.35
N ASP A 232 10.31 -2.74 -19.44
CA ASP A 232 11.75 -2.69 -19.16
C ASP A 232 12.49 -1.81 -20.19
N ALA A 233 12.17 -1.94 -21.47
CA ALA A 233 12.73 -1.07 -22.53
C ALA A 233 12.41 0.41 -22.30
N PHE A 234 11.18 0.73 -21.83
CA PHE A 234 10.84 2.09 -21.44
C PHE A 234 11.72 2.58 -20.26
N LEU A 235 11.90 1.77 -19.23
CA LEU A 235 12.66 2.15 -18.04
C LEU A 235 14.14 2.41 -18.35
N GLU A 236 14.73 1.60 -19.22
CA GLU A 236 16.12 1.83 -19.69
C GLU A 236 16.23 3.16 -20.42
N LYS A 237 15.35 3.42 -21.38
CA LYS A 237 15.31 4.67 -22.14
C LYS A 237 15.06 5.89 -21.24
N PHE A 238 14.15 5.75 -20.26
CA PHE A 238 13.85 6.81 -19.30
C PHE A 238 15.07 7.15 -18.43
N ASN A 239 15.75 6.13 -17.90
CA ASN A 239 16.95 6.33 -17.09
C ASN A 239 18.06 7.06 -17.87
N ASP A 240 18.21 6.78 -19.17
CA ASP A 240 19.16 7.51 -20.02
C ASP A 240 18.73 8.96 -20.25
N SER A 241 17.44 9.20 -20.45
CA SER A 241 16.92 10.58 -20.64
C SER A 241 17.11 11.47 -19.41
N LEU A 242 17.12 10.90 -18.20
CA LEU A 242 17.39 11.67 -16.98
C LEU A 242 18.80 12.22 -16.90
N LYS A 243 19.78 11.55 -17.53
CA LYS A 243 21.17 12.01 -17.58
C LYS A 243 21.32 13.28 -18.42
N GLU A 244 20.47 13.42 -19.43
CA GLU A 244 20.46 14.54 -20.37
C GLU A 244 19.44 15.63 -20.03
N LEU A 245 18.71 15.48 -18.89
CA LEU A 245 17.64 16.39 -18.51
C LEU A 245 18.16 17.84 -18.36
N PRO A 246 17.62 18.84 -19.09
CA PRO A 246 18.03 20.22 -18.95
C PRO A 246 17.73 20.80 -17.56
N ASP A 247 18.62 21.64 -17.01
CA ASP A 247 18.39 22.25 -15.69
C ASP A 247 17.12 23.10 -15.63
N THR A 248 16.77 23.74 -16.73
CA THR A 248 15.53 24.50 -16.85
C THR A 248 14.30 23.62 -16.68
N GLU A 249 14.31 22.43 -17.26
CA GLU A 249 13.22 21.47 -17.14
C GLU A 249 13.15 20.90 -15.72
N LEU A 250 14.30 20.49 -15.15
CA LEU A 250 14.38 20.05 -13.76
C LEU A 250 13.80 21.10 -12.80
N ASN A 251 14.20 22.37 -12.98
CA ASN A 251 13.69 23.45 -12.14
C ASN A 251 12.18 23.68 -12.29
N ASN A 252 11.62 23.50 -13.48
CA ASN A 252 10.19 23.61 -13.72
C ASN A 252 9.43 22.47 -13.03
N ILE A 253 9.93 21.25 -13.09
CA ILE A 253 9.35 20.11 -12.39
C ILE A 253 9.44 20.30 -10.87
N LYS A 254 10.59 20.69 -10.34
CA LYS A 254 10.75 21.01 -8.90
C LYS A 254 9.69 22.02 -8.44
N LYS A 255 9.51 23.13 -9.20
CA LYS A 255 8.48 24.15 -8.91
C LYS A 255 7.07 23.55 -8.93
N SER A 256 6.76 22.69 -9.89
CA SER A 256 5.45 22.02 -9.98
C SER A 256 5.19 21.14 -8.75
N VAL A 257 6.15 20.31 -8.38
CA VAL A 257 6.07 19.44 -7.18
C VAL A 257 5.95 20.29 -5.92
N LEU A 258 6.74 21.37 -5.79
CA LEU A 258 6.69 22.28 -4.66
C LEU A 258 5.31 22.94 -4.52
N ASN A 259 4.77 23.45 -5.62
CA ASN A 259 3.42 24.06 -5.63
C ASN A 259 2.34 23.06 -5.19
N SER A 260 2.44 21.81 -5.66
CA SER A 260 1.53 20.74 -5.23
C SER A 260 1.64 20.47 -3.72
N LYS A 261 2.87 20.41 -3.19
CA LYS A 261 3.13 20.22 -1.75
C LYS A 261 2.64 21.39 -0.88
N LEU A 262 2.73 22.61 -1.38
CA LEU A 262 2.30 23.80 -0.65
C LEU A 262 0.78 23.91 -0.54
N GLN A 263 0.03 23.20 -1.37
CA GLN A 263 -1.43 23.22 -1.28
C GLN A 263 -1.90 22.80 0.12
N LYS A 264 -2.88 23.55 0.62
CA LYS A 264 -3.53 23.27 1.91
C LYS A 264 -4.64 22.25 1.70
N THR A 265 -4.86 21.43 2.69
CA THR A 265 -6.05 20.57 2.74
C THR A 265 -7.31 21.43 2.79
N THR A 266 -8.33 21.03 2.04
CA THR A 266 -9.55 21.81 1.86
C THR A 266 -10.72 21.37 2.74
N SER A 267 -10.52 20.29 3.53
CA SER A 267 -11.56 19.78 4.42
C SER A 267 -11.00 19.26 5.74
N VAL A 268 -11.84 19.30 6.78
CA VAL A 268 -11.52 18.72 8.11
C VAL A 268 -11.16 17.25 8.00
N THR A 269 -11.86 16.48 7.17
CA THR A 269 -11.59 15.05 6.97
C THR A 269 -10.24 14.81 6.31
N ALA A 270 -9.88 15.60 5.29
CA ALA A 270 -8.58 15.47 4.63
C ALA A 270 -7.43 15.82 5.58
N GLU A 271 -7.59 16.87 6.37
CA GLU A 271 -6.58 17.26 7.37
C GLU A 271 -6.46 16.23 8.49
N ALA A 272 -7.58 15.72 8.99
CA ALA A 272 -7.57 14.64 9.98
C ALA A 272 -6.86 13.38 9.44
N GLY A 273 -7.10 13.00 8.18
CA GLY A 273 -6.41 11.90 7.52
C GLY A 273 -4.90 12.12 7.42
N ARG A 274 -4.48 13.32 7.01
CA ARG A 274 -3.07 13.70 6.94
C ARG A 274 -2.39 13.60 8.31
N LEU A 275 -3.02 14.17 9.34
CA LEU A 275 -2.48 14.13 10.71
C LEU A 275 -2.46 12.71 11.28
N PHE A 276 -3.45 11.87 10.94
CA PHE A 276 -3.48 10.47 11.33
C PHE A 276 -2.27 9.71 10.75
N THR A 277 -1.99 9.90 9.46
CA THR A 277 -0.81 9.30 8.81
C THR A 277 0.49 9.77 9.46
N LEU A 278 0.64 11.07 9.75
CA LEU A 278 1.82 11.57 10.45
C LEU A 278 1.97 10.98 11.86
N ALA A 279 0.88 10.93 12.62
CA ALA A 279 0.90 10.47 14.00
C ALA A 279 1.23 8.98 14.14
N PHE A 280 0.63 8.12 13.29
CA PHE A 280 0.64 6.67 13.51
C PHE A 280 1.45 5.88 12.48
N GLU A 281 1.64 6.42 11.28
CA GLU A 281 2.38 5.75 10.21
C GLU A 281 3.78 6.35 10.00
N GLN A 282 3.99 7.59 10.44
CA GLN A 282 5.25 8.33 10.29
C GLN A 282 5.88 8.75 11.61
N ASN A 283 5.75 7.95 12.65
CA ASN A 283 6.40 8.15 13.96
C ASN A 283 6.15 9.52 14.61
N ALA A 284 4.98 10.12 14.39
CA ALA A 284 4.61 11.47 14.85
C ALA A 284 5.55 12.59 14.32
N GLU A 285 6.10 12.42 13.11
CA GLU A 285 6.88 13.47 12.44
C GLU A 285 5.95 14.54 11.85
N PHE A 286 5.39 15.41 12.68
CA PHE A 286 4.45 16.44 12.23
C PHE A 286 5.10 17.52 11.36
N ASP A 287 6.42 17.63 11.37
CA ASP A 287 7.23 18.52 10.52
C ASP A 287 7.67 17.87 9.20
N ALA A 288 7.24 16.62 8.90
CA ALA A 288 7.63 15.90 7.70
C ALA A 288 7.43 16.70 6.41
N LYS A 289 6.29 17.42 6.28
CA LYS A 289 6.02 18.28 5.11
C LYS A 289 7.08 19.38 4.95
N SER A 290 7.49 20.02 6.03
CA SER A 290 8.50 21.10 6.01
C SER A 290 9.89 20.55 5.65
N LYS A 291 10.23 19.35 6.16
CA LYS A 291 11.48 18.65 5.80
C LYS A 291 11.49 18.27 4.33
N GLU A 292 10.38 17.72 3.81
CA GLU A 292 10.25 17.35 2.39
C GLU A 292 10.33 18.58 1.47
N ILE A 293 9.73 19.71 1.84
CA ILE A 293 9.82 20.96 1.10
C ILE A 293 11.27 21.43 1.03
N ARG A 294 11.98 21.46 2.17
CA ARG A 294 13.39 21.84 2.19
C ARG A 294 14.24 20.91 1.33
N ALA A 295 14.07 19.60 1.48
CA ALA A 295 14.78 18.62 0.65
C ALA A 295 14.51 18.84 -0.85
N LEU A 296 13.27 19.19 -1.22
CA LEU A 296 12.93 19.48 -2.61
C LEU A 296 13.57 20.79 -3.13
N GLU A 297 13.65 21.83 -2.29
CA GLU A 297 14.32 23.09 -2.64
C GLU A 297 15.82 22.89 -2.84
N GLU A 298 16.47 22.09 -1.99
CA GLU A 298 17.90 21.78 -2.03
C GLU A 298 18.27 20.70 -3.08
N LEU A 299 17.30 19.94 -3.60
CA LEU A 299 17.51 18.82 -4.52
C LEU A 299 18.26 19.25 -5.77
N THR A 300 19.38 18.56 -6.04
CA THR A 300 20.22 18.76 -7.22
C THR A 300 19.97 17.72 -8.30
N ARG A 301 20.57 17.90 -9.49
CA ARG A 301 20.59 16.86 -10.53
C ARG A 301 21.38 15.65 -10.07
N GLU A 302 22.49 15.85 -9.39
CA GLU A 302 23.34 14.80 -8.86
C GLU A 302 22.59 13.89 -7.93
N ASP A 303 21.76 14.44 -7.03
CA ASP A 303 20.92 13.66 -6.11
C ASP A 303 19.93 12.76 -6.87
N ILE A 304 19.34 13.26 -7.96
CA ILE A 304 18.43 12.47 -8.81
C ILE A 304 19.21 11.34 -9.50
N LEU A 305 20.36 11.63 -10.06
CA LEU A 305 21.22 10.63 -10.71
C LEU A 305 21.73 9.59 -9.72
N ASP A 306 22.01 9.98 -8.48
CA ASP A 306 22.41 9.06 -7.41
C ASP A 306 21.26 8.08 -7.07
N VAL A 307 20.01 8.54 -7.04
CA VAL A 307 18.84 7.65 -6.86
C VAL A 307 18.72 6.69 -8.06
N VAL A 308 18.87 7.17 -9.29
CA VAL A 308 18.85 6.32 -10.49
C VAL A 308 19.95 5.26 -10.42
N ASN A 309 21.19 5.68 -10.15
CA ASN A 309 22.35 4.79 -10.11
C ASN A 309 22.29 3.77 -8.97
N SER A 310 21.70 4.15 -7.83
CA SER A 310 21.62 3.30 -6.64
C SER A 310 20.46 2.31 -6.66
N TYR A 311 19.35 2.65 -7.36
CA TYR A 311 18.10 1.90 -7.22
C TYR A 311 17.40 1.54 -8.53
N LEU A 312 17.61 2.32 -9.62
CA LEU A 312 16.82 2.14 -10.84
C LEU A 312 17.60 1.46 -11.98
N LEU A 313 18.91 1.33 -11.88
CA LEU A 313 19.70 0.53 -12.86
C LEU A 313 19.35 -0.97 -12.69
N PRO A 314 19.27 -1.74 -13.79
CA PRO A 314 18.92 -3.17 -13.74
C PRO A 314 19.71 -3.98 -12.71
N SER A 315 21.02 -3.74 -12.59
CA SER A 315 21.91 -4.42 -11.63
C SER A 315 21.71 -4.01 -10.16
N LYS A 316 20.95 -2.94 -9.90
CA LYS A 316 20.73 -2.37 -8.56
C LYS A 316 19.28 -2.49 -8.11
N GLN A 317 18.35 -2.72 -9.03
CA GLN A 317 16.94 -2.84 -8.72
C GLN A 317 16.65 -3.96 -7.72
N ARG A 318 15.70 -3.70 -6.84
CA ARG A 318 15.03 -4.67 -5.97
C ARG A 318 13.64 -4.88 -6.55
N LYS A 319 13.53 -5.82 -7.49
CA LYS A 319 12.40 -5.89 -8.42
C LYS A 319 11.46 -7.05 -8.08
N LEU A 320 10.16 -6.76 -7.96
CA LEU A 320 9.09 -7.74 -7.89
C LEU A 320 8.17 -7.58 -9.09
N ILE A 321 8.08 -8.62 -9.90
CA ILE A 321 7.26 -8.66 -11.09
C ILE A 321 6.09 -9.60 -10.84
N LEU A 322 4.88 -9.13 -11.09
CA LEU A 322 3.63 -9.85 -10.91
C LEU A 322 2.97 -10.00 -12.28
N ARG A 323 3.02 -11.21 -12.81
CA ARG A 323 2.51 -11.56 -14.13
C ARG A 323 1.19 -12.31 -14.00
N MET A 324 0.10 -11.64 -14.33
CA MET A 324 -1.25 -12.17 -14.35
C MET A 324 -1.64 -12.49 -15.78
N SER A 325 -1.44 -13.74 -16.20
CA SER A 325 -1.66 -14.17 -17.60
C SER A 325 -3.13 -14.44 -17.85
N GLY A 326 -3.73 -13.75 -18.79
CA GLY A 326 -5.12 -13.92 -19.22
C GLY A 326 -5.42 -15.34 -19.68
N GLN A 327 -6.70 -15.70 -19.70
CA GLN A 327 -7.14 -17.07 -19.99
C GLN A 327 -6.61 -17.59 -21.36
N ASN A 328 -6.53 -16.70 -22.34
CA ASN A 328 -6.13 -17.03 -23.72
C ASN A 328 -4.66 -16.72 -24.02
N HIS A 329 -3.90 -16.21 -23.05
CA HIS A 329 -2.50 -15.81 -23.24
C HIS A 329 -1.55 -16.77 -22.55
N ASP A 330 -0.49 -17.18 -23.22
CA ASP A 330 0.62 -17.86 -22.59
C ASP A 330 1.38 -16.93 -21.66
N ALA A 331 1.94 -17.49 -20.58
CA ALA A 331 2.73 -16.70 -19.64
C ALA A 331 4.04 -16.19 -20.26
N GLY A 332 4.62 -16.94 -21.20
CA GLY A 332 5.93 -16.69 -21.76
C GLY A 332 7.07 -16.89 -20.76
N ASN A 333 8.30 -16.53 -21.16
CA ASN A 333 9.47 -16.62 -20.31
C ASN A 333 9.52 -15.48 -19.28
N SER A 334 10.13 -15.72 -18.15
CA SER A 334 10.33 -14.73 -17.08
C SER A 334 11.77 -14.26 -17.04
N ILE A 335 11.98 -12.97 -16.82
CA ILE A 335 13.32 -12.38 -16.68
C ILE A 335 13.87 -12.59 -15.27
N GLY A 336 12.99 -12.61 -14.25
CA GLY A 336 13.38 -12.75 -12.85
C GLY A 336 13.35 -14.20 -12.34
N GLU A 337 13.91 -14.42 -11.15
CA GLU A 337 13.79 -15.69 -10.43
C GLU A 337 12.33 -16.00 -10.14
N LEU A 338 11.84 -17.16 -10.60
CA LEU A 338 10.43 -17.53 -10.46
C LEU A 338 10.09 -17.86 -8.99
N ILE A 339 9.09 -17.20 -8.46
CA ILE A 339 8.52 -17.49 -7.14
C ILE A 339 7.59 -18.71 -7.26
N SER A 340 8.14 -19.89 -7.03
CA SER A 340 7.38 -21.15 -7.05
C SER A 340 6.52 -21.35 -5.80
N SER A 341 6.84 -20.70 -4.68
CA SER A 341 6.12 -20.80 -3.42
C SER A 341 6.17 -19.50 -2.64
N ILE A 342 4.99 -18.95 -2.33
CA ILE A 342 4.84 -17.75 -1.49
C ILE A 342 5.46 -17.96 -0.10
N ALA A 343 5.30 -19.16 0.48
CA ALA A 343 5.86 -19.47 1.80
C ALA A 343 7.39 -19.47 1.79
N LYS A 344 8.02 -20.07 0.75
CA LYS A 344 9.49 -20.07 0.59
C LYS A 344 10.02 -18.65 0.36
N PHE A 345 9.36 -17.86 -0.48
CA PHE A 345 9.72 -16.46 -0.70
C PHE A 345 9.65 -15.65 0.61
N LYS A 346 8.55 -15.79 1.35
CA LYS A 346 8.38 -15.14 2.65
C LYS A 346 9.44 -15.55 3.66
N ALA A 347 9.85 -16.81 3.68
CA ALA A 347 10.91 -17.30 4.57
C ALA A 347 12.29 -16.75 4.18
N ARG A 348 12.60 -16.65 2.88
CA ARG A 348 13.86 -16.09 2.36
C ARG A 348 14.07 -14.63 2.75
N TYR A 349 13.00 -13.83 2.69
CA TYR A 349 12.98 -12.42 3.04
C TYR A 349 12.28 -12.19 4.38
N ALA A 350 12.44 -13.14 5.32
CA ALA A 350 11.89 -12.97 6.66
C ALA A 350 12.48 -11.70 7.28
N CYS A 351 11.60 -10.81 7.70
CA CYS A 351 12.01 -9.64 8.44
C CYS A 351 12.57 -10.11 9.80
N PRO A 352 13.83 -9.82 10.15
CA PRO A 352 14.31 -10.06 11.50
C PRO A 352 13.37 -9.38 12.49
N VAL A 353 13.26 -9.94 13.71
CA VAL A 353 12.38 -9.42 14.77
C VAL A 353 12.62 -7.93 15.06
N ASN A 354 13.76 -7.40 14.66
CA ASN A 354 14.23 -6.02 14.81
C ASN A 354 14.21 -5.19 13.50
N CYS A 355 13.47 -5.57 12.47
CA CYS A 355 13.17 -4.65 11.36
C CYS A 355 12.20 -3.57 11.85
N LEU A 356 12.53 -2.95 12.95
CA LEU A 356 12.03 -1.64 13.32
C LEU A 356 12.90 -0.59 12.61
N PRO A 357 12.29 0.51 12.23
CA PRO A 357 12.93 1.56 11.46
C PRO A 357 14.19 2.08 12.13
#